data_0399600851c87ebf96ceb21f8c55b32d
#
_entry.id   0399600851c87ebf96ceb21f8c55b32d
#
_cell.length_a   1.000
_cell.length_b   1.000
_cell.length_c   1.000
_cell.angle_alpha   90.00
_cell.angle_beta   90.00
_cell.angle_gamma   90.00
#
_symmetry.space_group_name_H-M   'P 1'
#
loop_
_entity.id
_entity.type
_entity.pdbx_description
1 polymer ?
#
loop_
_entity_poly.entity_id
_entity_poly.type
_entity_poly.pdbx_seq_one_letter_code
_entity_poly.pdbx_strand_id
1 'polypeptide(L)'
;MRGFPLAVRLLLVNQLGVNTGFYLLIPYLATHLTDDLGLSAAVVGIVLGLRNLSQQGLFLIGGSAADRLGARGVIIAGCGLRTVGFGLFALGDSLPMLVGASILSGLAGALFNPAVRTYVAQEAGERKAEAFALFNVFATTGALLGPLLGTLLLLVDVRAAAVTAPGVFAVLTLAQFLVLPAREVPAPDSGVLADWREVAGNRRFLLFSLAMVGMYGLENQLYLLLPRAATGASGWGGSVGLLFLAGTVANLLFQLRITRALKARGSRGRWIATGLGVMGLGFLPPMLVAGATTAHPLRLLPVLTGALLLHLGVMIASPFVMELIPAFGRDSLTGTFYGLFYAVSGVAAAAGSAAIGWSMDTAGHTGLTWLPYGCCLALGLVSAGAVAHLQRRGVLPVGQAPDPTAPALPDRPRSETR
;
A
#
# COMPACT_ATOMS: atom_id res chain seq x y z
N MET A 1 -4.74 -15.82 12.02
CA MET A 1 -5.24 -16.52 10.80
C MET A 1 -6.39 -17.51 11.09
N ARG A 2 -6.40 -18.19 12.26
CA ARG A 2 -7.49 -19.10 12.62
C ARG A 2 -8.81 -18.33 12.67
N GLY A 3 -9.85 -18.79 11.96
CA GLY A 3 -11.16 -18.14 11.88
C GLY A 3 -11.43 -17.28 10.64
N PHE A 4 -10.49 -17.13 9.71
CA PHE A 4 -10.77 -16.60 8.37
C PHE A 4 -10.99 -17.72 7.35
N PRO A 5 -11.85 -17.51 6.33
CA PRO A 5 -12.01 -18.45 5.22
C PRO A 5 -10.67 -18.78 4.54
N LEU A 6 -10.58 -19.95 3.91
CA LEU A 6 -9.37 -20.40 3.22
C LEU A 6 -8.93 -19.38 2.16
N ALA A 7 -9.87 -18.80 1.43
CA ALA A 7 -9.61 -17.79 0.42
C ALA A 7 -8.88 -16.56 1.00
N VAL A 8 -9.35 -16.01 2.13
CA VAL A 8 -8.68 -14.88 2.80
C VAL A 8 -7.28 -15.29 3.25
N ARG A 9 -7.11 -16.47 3.85
CA ARG A 9 -5.78 -16.95 4.29
C ARG A 9 -4.82 -17.10 3.12
N LEU A 10 -5.30 -17.63 1.99
CA LEU A 10 -4.50 -17.73 0.76
C LEU A 10 -4.06 -16.34 0.28
N LEU A 11 -4.97 -15.36 0.23
CA LEU A 11 -4.65 -14.01 -0.22
C LEU A 11 -3.70 -13.27 0.70
N LEU A 12 -3.74 -13.54 2.02
CA LEU A 12 -2.75 -13.02 2.97
C LEU A 12 -1.34 -13.56 2.67
N VAL A 13 -1.22 -14.89 2.50
CA VAL A 13 0.06 -15.52 2.13
C VAL A 13 0.52 -15.06 0.74
N ASN A 14 -0.43 -14.92 -0.19
CA ASN A 14 -0.15 -14.39 -1.51
C ASN A 14 0.39 -12.96 -1.47
N GLN A 15 -0.14 -12.10 -0.61
CA GLN A 15 0.37 -10.72 -0.44
C GLN A 15 1.82 -10.70 0.06
N LEU A 16 2.18 -11.60 0.97
CA LEU A 16 3.58 -11.78 1.38
C LEU A 16 4.44 -12.14 0.18
N GLY A 17 4.06 -13.17 -0.58
CA GLY A 17 4.81 -13.62 -1.75
C GLY A 17 4.91 -12.56 -2.83
N VAL A 18 3.82 -11.84 -3.11
CA VAL A 18 3.79 -10.73 -4.09
C VAL A 18 4.76 -9.61 -3.70
N ASN A 19 4.77 -9.19 -2.43
CA ASN A 19 5.70 -8.16 -1.98
C ASN A 19 7.14 -8.69 -1.92
N THR A 20 7.35 -9.94 -1.51
CA THR A 20 8.68 -10.56 -1.55
C THR A 20 9.23 -10.58 -2.97
N GLY A 21 8.50 -11.11 -3.95
CA GLY A 21 8.93 -11.16 -5.35
C GLY A 21 9.14 -9.78 -5.96
N PHE A 22 8.30 -8.80 -5.61
CA PHE A 22 8.43 -7.42 -6.07
C PHE A 22 9.71 -6.76 -5.55
N TYR A 23 9.90 -6.75 -4.23
CA TYR A 23 11.04 -6.10 -3.59
C TYR A 23 12.35 -6.90 -3.70
N LEU A 24 12.28 -8.16 -4.14
CA LEU A 24 13.45 -8.96 -4.47
C LEU A 24 14.20 -8.41 -5.70
N LEU A 25 13.47 -7.90 -6.70
CA LEU A 25 14.07 -7.45 -7.97
C LEU A 25 14.13 -5.91 -8.09
N ILE A 26 13.04 -5.20 -7.77
CA ILE A 26 12.89 -3.76 -8.08
C ILE A 26 14.02 -2.87 -7.52
N PRO A 27 14.51 -3.05 -6.28
CA PRO A 27 15.60 -2.22 -5.76
C PRO A 27 16.91 -2.37 -6.53
N TYR A 28 17.13 -3.55 -7.11
CA TYR A 28 18.36 -3.88 -7.85
C TYR A 28 18.25 -3.61 -9.35
N LEU A 29 17.00 -3.48 -9.84
CA LEU A 29 16.74 -3.25 -11.26
C LEU A 29 17.38 -1.94 -11.74
N ALA A 30 17.33 -0.87 -10.95
CA ALA A 30 17.95 0.40 -11.31
C ALA A 30 19.47 0.27 -11.49
N THR A 31 20.14 -0.43 -10.55
CA THR A 31 21.58 -0.69 -10.60
C THR A 31 21.92 -1.55 -11.82
N HIS A 32 21.20 -2.65 -12.05
CA HIS A 32 21.38 -3.51 -13.21
C HIS A 32 21.23 -2.73 -14.54
N LEU A 33 20.21 -1.90 -14.68
CA LEU A 33 19.98 -1.11 -15.89
C LEU A 33 21.10 -0.07 -16.12
N THR A 34 21.66 0.50 -15.05
CA THR A 34 22.72 1.51 -15.15
C THR A 34 24.09 0.85 -15.35
N ASP A 35 24.45 -0.12 -14.49
CA ASP A 35 25.82 -0.61 -14.39
C ASP A 35 26.09 -1.75 -15.39
N ASP A 36 25.11 -2.65 -15.60
CA ASP A 36 25.29 -3.81 -16.48
C ASP A 36 24.89 -3.51 -17.94
N LEU A 37 23.79 -2.76 -18.15
CA LEU A 37 23.31 -2.40 -19.48
C LEU A 37 23.79 -1.02 -19.96
N GLY A 38 24.49 -0.25 -19.13
CA GLY A 38 25.05 1.07 -19.48
C GLY A 38 24.01 2.12 -19.84
N LEU A 39 22.75 1.97 -19.37
CA LEU A 39 21.68 2.92 -19.65
C LEU A 39 21.87 4.21 -18.84
N SER A 40 21.59 5.37 -19.45
CA SER A 40 21.62 6.63 -18.72
C SER A 40 20.58 6.67 -17.58
N ALA A 41 20.88 7.39 -16.51
CA ALA A 41 19.95 7.56 -15.38
C ALA A 41 18.57 8.11 -15.83
N ALA A 42 18.53 8.93 -16.90
CA ALA A 42 17.28 9.43 -17.47
C ALA A 42 16.44 8.29 -18.06
N VAL A 43 17.04 7.39 -18.83
CA VAL A 43 16.35 6.22 -19.42
C VAL A 43 15.87 5.28 -18.32
N VAL A 44 16.69 4.98 -17.31
CA VAL A 44 16.31 4.20 -16.15
C VAL A 44 15.12 4.83 -15.42
N GLY A 45 15.16 6.14 -15.21
CA GLY A 45 14.07 6.90 -14.62
C GLY A 45 12.77 6.80 -15.42
N ILE A 46 12.85 6.85 -16.77
CA ILE A 46 11.68 6.67 -17.65
C ILE A 46 11.12 5.24 -17.52
N VAL A 47 11.95 4.21 -17.57
CA VAL A 47 11.54 2.80 -17.46
C VAL A 47 10.81 2.56 -16.14
N LEU A 48 11.40 2.96 -15.00
CA LEU A 48 10.78 2.80 -13.68
C LEU A 48 9.57 3.70 -13.47
N GLY A 49 9.62 4.94 -14.01
CA GLY A 49 8.52 5.89 -13.97
C GLY A 49 7.31 5.40 -14.75
N LEU A 50 7.52 4.80 -15.92
CA LEU A 50 6.46 4.25 -16.76
C LEU A 50 5.72 3.10 -16.08
N ARG A 51 6.42 2.26 -15.31
CA ARG A 51 5.81 1.23 -14.46
C ARG A 51 4.86 1.85 -13.41
N ASN A 52 5.32 2.90 -12.72
CA ASN A 52 4.49 3.58 -11.73
C ASN A 52 3.29 4.27 -12.37
N LEU A 53 3.49 4.95 -13.49
CA LEU A 53 2.43 5.63 -14.24
C LEU A 53 1.37 4.64 -14.72
N SER A 54 1.78 3.49 -15.31
CA SER A 54 0.87 2.42 -15.71
C SER A 54 0.07 1.88 -14.53
N GLN A 55 0.72 1.66 -13.38
CA GLN A 55 0.03 1.16 -12.21
C GLN A 55 -1.00 2.16 -11.66
N GLN A 56 -0.60 3.40 -11.45
CA GLN A 56 -1.48 4.43 -10.84
C GLN A 56 -2.60 4.85 -11.80
N GLY A 57 -2.28 5.05 -13.07
CA GLY A 57 -3.25 5.48 -14.08
C GLY A 57 -4.32 4.44 -14.39
N LEU A 58 -4.02 3.16 -14.21
CA LEU A 58 -4.93 2.06 -14.55
C LEU A 58 -5.67 1.44 -13.34
N PHE A 59 -5.49 1.97 -12.12
CA PHE A 59 -6.17 1.45 -10.94
C PHE A 59 -7.70 1.44 -11.07
N LEU A 60 -8.28 2.48 -11.66
CA LEU A 60 -9.72 2.55 -11.87
C LEU A 60 -10.21 1.46 -12.83
N ILE A 61 -9.44 1.18 -13.88
CA ILE A 61 -9.73 0.09 -14.84
C ILE A 61 -9.64 -1.26 -14.11
N GLY A 62 -8.60 -1.47 -13.29
CA GLY A 62 -8.44 -2.69 -12.51
C GLY A 62 -9.59 -2.93 -11.51
N GLY A 63 -10.06 -1.87 -10.86
CA GLY A 63 -11.21 -1.92 -9.98
C GLY A 63 -12.49 -2.30 -10.70
N SER A 64 -12.78 -1.64 -11.84
CA SER A 64 -13.95 -1.94 -12.66
C SER A 64 -13.89 -3.34 -13.28
N ALA A 65 -12.70 -3.81 -13.65
CA ALA A 65 -12.51 -5.18 -14.12
C ALA A 65 -12.84 -6.19 -13.01
N ALA A 66 -12.45 -5.93 -11.76
CA ALA A 66 -12.77 -6.78 -10.63
C ALA A 66 -14.29 -6.88 -10.36
N ASP A 67 -15.00 -5.76 -10.53
CA ASP A 67 -16.45 -5.71 -10.33
C ASP A 67 -17.24 -6.43 -11.44
N ARG A 68 -16.73 -6.42 -12.69
CA ARG A 68 -17.44 -6.97 -13.86
C ARG A 68 -17.04 -8.39 -14.26
N LEU A 69 -15.73 -8.67 -14.15
CA LEU A 69 -15.18 -9.98 -14.55
C LEU A 69 -15.02 -10.92 -13.35
N GLY A 70 -15.34 -10.41 -12.14
CA GLY A 70 -15.09 -11.10 -10.89
C GLY A 70 -13.66 -10.97 -10.39
N ALA A 71 -13.54 -10.67 -9.11
CA ALA A 71 -12.24 -10.39 -8.48
C ALA A 71 -11.24 -11.55 -8.62
N ARG A 72 -11.70 -12.81 -8.58
CA ARG A 72 -10.83 -14.00 -8.76
C ARG A 72 -10.10 -13.98 -10.11
N GLY A 73 -10.81 -13.79 -11.20
CA GLY A 73 -10.22 -13.79 -12.55
C GLY A 73 -9.19 -12.69 -12.70
N VAL A 74 -9.50 -11.49 -12.18
CA VAL A 74 -8.61 -10.32 -12.25
C VAL A 74 -7.37 -10.49 -11.36
N ILE A 75 -7.51 -11.12 -10.18
CA ILE A 75 -6.37 -11.47 -9.31
C ILE A 75 -5.41 -12.41 -10.03
N ILE A 76 -5.92 -13.49 -10.64
CA ILE A 76 -5.11 -14.49 -11.37
C ILE A 76 -4.44 -13.82 -12.58
N ALA A 77 -5.19 -13.05 -13.37
CA ALA A 77 -4.65 -12.33 -14.52
C ALA A 77 -3.57 -11.32 -14.12
N GLY A 78 -3.80 -10.55 -13.05
CA GLY A 78 -2.82 -9.59 -12.52
C GLY A 78 -1.53 -10.28 -12.04
N CYS A 79 -1.65 -11.42 -11.35
CA CYS A 79 -0.47 -12.17 -10.91
C CYS A 79 0.27 -12.82 -12.09
N GLY A 80 -0.45 -13.37 -13.07
CA GLY A 80 0.11 -13.92 -14.31
C GLY A 80 0.83 -12.86 -15.15
N LEU A 81 0.27 -11.66 -15.28
CA LEU A 81 0.94 -10.54 -15.94
C LEU A 81 2.21 -10.11 -15.21
N ARG A 82 2.26 -10.22 -13.86
CA ARG A 82 3.52 -10.01 -13.11
C ARG A 82 4.56 -11.05 -13.48
N THR A 83 4.16 -12.32 -13.62
CA THR A 83 5.08 -13.37 -14.07
C THR A 83 5.72 -12.99 -15.40
N VAL A 84 4.91 -12.57 -16.39
CA VAL A 84 5.40 -12.16 -17.70
C VAL A 84 6.26 -10.88 -17.61
N GLY A 85 5.77 -9.83 -16.95
CA GLY A 85 6.47 -8.56 -16.83
C GLY A 85 7.83 -8.68 -16.13
N PHE A 86 7.89 -9.43 -15.03
CA PHE A 86 9.15 -9.69 -14.33
C PHE A 86 10.06 -10.66 -15.10
N GLY A 87 9.47 -11.61 -15.84
CA GLY A 87 10.23 -12.47 -16.77
C GLY A 87 10.89 -11.67 -17.91
N LEU A 88 10.20 -10.66 -18.43
CA LEU A 88 10.78 -9.76 -19.43
C LEU A 88 11.93 -8.91 -18.87
N PHE A 89 11.88 -8.48 -17.60
CA PHE A 89 13.02 -7.85 -16.95
C PHE A 89 14.20 -8.81 -16.76
N ALA A 90 13.93 -10.09 -16.53
CA ALA A 90 14.96 -11.13 -16.35
C ALA A 90 15.66 -11.54 -17.66
N LEU A 91 14.94 -11.44 -18.78
CA LEU A 91 15.41 -11.92 -20.10
C LEU A 91 15.77 -10.78 -21.04
N GLY A 92 15.42 -9.53 -20.71
CA GLY A 92 15.44 -8.41 -21.62
C GLY A 92 16.64 -7.50 -21.45
N ASP A 93 17.45 -7.41 -22.53
CA ASP A 93 18.57 -6.46 -22.62
C ASP A 93 18.25 -5.29 -23.57
N SER A 94 17.10 -5.30 -24.24
CA SER A 94 16.68 -4.24 -25.16
C SER A 94 15.72 -3.25 -24.54
N LEU A 95 15.86 -1.95 -24.85
CA LEU A 95 14.99 -0.89 -24.34
C LEU A 95 13.49 -1.14 -24.62
N PRO A 96 13.04 -1.59 -25.82
CA PRO A 96 11.63 -1.92 -26.04
C PRO A 96 11.12 -3.02 -25.11
N MET A 97 11.93 -4.02 -24.80
CA MET A 97 11.56 -5.12 -23.90
C MET A 97 11.44 -4.65 -22.44
N LEU A 98 12.36 -3.77 -21.98
CA LEU A 98 12.32 -3.15 -20.67
C LEU A 98 11.11 -2.23 -20.49
N VAL A 99 10.76 -1.46 -21.54
CA VAL A 99 9.55 -0.64 -21.57
C VAL A 99 8.29 -1.53 -21.50
N GLY A 100 8.24 -2.60 -22.28
CA GLY A 100 7.15 -3.58 -22.24
C GLY A 100 7.00 -4.23 -20.85
N ALA A 101 8.13 -4.65 -20.24
CA ALA A 101 8.18 -5.18 -18.88
C ALA A 101 7.61 -4.20 -17.85
N SER A 102 7.97 -2.91 -17.97
CA SER A 102 7.50 -1.83 -17.11
C SER A 102 5.99 -1.64 -17.21
N ILE A 103 5.47 -1.54 -18.42
CA ILE A 103 4.03 -1.37 -18.66
C ILE A 103 3.26 -2.58 -18.13
N LEU A 104 3.71 -3.81 -18.45
CA LEU A 104 3.04 -5.04 -18.00
C LEU A 104 3.07 -5.19 -16.49
N SER A 105 4.20 -4.93 -15.84
CA SER A 105 4.29 -5.03 -14.37
C SER A 105 3.46 -3.95 -13.66
N GLY A 106 3.35 -2.75 -14.25
CA GLY A 106 2.46 -1.69 -13.79
C GLY A 106 0.99 -2.08 -13.93
N LEU A 107 0.56 -2.51 -15.12
CA LEU A 107 -0.80 -3.01 -15.38
C LEU A 107 -1.16 -4.18 -14.45
N ALA A 108 -0.25 -5.11 -14.27
CA ALA A 108 -0.42 -6.23 -13.34
C ALA A 108 -0.73 -5.75 -11.91
N GLY A 109 -0.02 -4.73 -11.44
CA GLY A 109 -0.28 -4.10 -10.14
C GLY A 109 -1.63 -3.38 -10.10
N ALA A 110 -2.00 -2.71 -11.18
CA ALA A 110 -3.26 -2.00 -11.31
C ALA A 110 -4.47 -2.95 -11.26
N LEU A 111 -4.36 -4.12 -11.87
CA LEU A 111 -5.41 -5.16 -11.82
C LEU A 111 -5.45 -5.83 -10.44
N PHE A 112 -4.30 -6.29 -9.95
CA PHE A 112 -4.20 -7.10 -8.75
C PHE A 112 -4.64 -6.34 -7.49
N ASN A 113 -4.15 -5.11 -7.28
CA ASN A 113 -4.32 -4.42 -6.02
C ASN A 113 -5.77 -4.13 -5.63
N PRO A 114 -6.64 -3.52 -6.48
CA PRO A 114 -8.04 -3.34 -6.13
C PRO A 114 -8.79 -4.68 -6.04
N ALA A 115 -8.54 -5.63 -6.96
CA ALA A 115 -9.22 -6.91 -7.00
C ALA A 115 -9.00 -7.74 -5.72
N VAL A 116 -7.76 -7.83 -5.21
CA VAL A 116 -7.48 -8.52 -3.94
C VAL A 116 -8.21 -7.88 -2.78
N ARG A 117 -8.23 -6.55 -2.72
CA ARG A 117 -8.93 -5.84 -1.64
C ARG A 117 -10.43 -6.00 -1.71
N THR A 118 -10.99 -5.97 -2.92
CA THR A 118 -12.40 -6.28 -3.16
C THR A 118 -12.74 -7.68 -2.66
N TYR A 119 -11.95 -8.68 -3.04
CA TYR A 119 -12.17 -10.06 -2.62
C TYR A 119 -12.06 -10.22 -1.10
N VAL A 120 -11.02 -9.63 -0.48
CA VAL A 120 -10.84 -9.66 0.98
C VAL A 120 -11.99 -8.94 1.69
N ALA A 121 -12.45 -7.79 1.19
CA ALA A 121 -13.55 -7.04 1.77
C ALA A 121 -14.88 -7.83 1.74
N GLN A 122 -15.11 -8.56 0.67
CA GLN A 122 -16.31 -9.40 0.50
C GLN A 122 -16.28 -10.65 1.38
N GLU A 123 -15.11 -11.31 1.51
CA GLU A 123 -14.97 -12.56 2.26
C GLU A 123 -14.77 -12.39 3.77
N ALA A 124 -14.27 -11.23 4.22
CA ALA A 124 -13.94 -11.02 5.62
C ALA A 124 -15.16 -10.69 6.50
N GLY A 125 -16.32 -10.41 5.92
CA GLY A 125 -17.57 -10.08 6.64
C GLY A 125 -17.34 -8.95 7.66
N GLU A 126 -17.79 -9.15 8.90
CA GLU A 126 -17.63 -8.21 10.01
C GLU A 126 -16.17 -7.99 10.46
N ARG A 127 -15.25 -8.83 9.99
CA ARG A 127 -13.84 -8.79 10.38
C ARG A 127 -12.94 -8.10 9.35
N LYS A 128 -13.51 -7.23 8.49
CA LYS A 128 -12.76 -6.52 7.43
C LYS A 128 -11.51 -5.80 7.95
N ALA A 129 -11.63 -5.02 9.05
CA ALA A 129 -10.48 -4.32 9.63
C ALA A 129 -9.36 -5.28 10.09
N GLU A 130 -9.72 -6.42 10.72
CA GLU A 130 -8.74 -7.43 11.11
C GLU A 130 -8.07 -8.09 9.90
N ALA A 131 -8.84 -8.38 8.84
CA ALA A 131 -8.30 -8.94 7.60
C ALA A 131 -7.29 -7.98 6.95
N PHE A 132 -7.63 -6.69 6.86
CA PHE A 132 -6.72 -5.67 6.33
C PHE A 132 -5.52 -5.39 7.24
N ALA A 133 -5.68 -5.48 8.55
CA ALA A 133 -4.54 -5.43 9.47
C ALA A 133 -3.55 -6.59 9.23
N LEU A 134 -4.07 -7.82 9.09
CA LEU A 134 -3.23 -8.97 8.71
C LEU A 134 -2.62 -8.78 7.32
N PHE A 135 -3.39 -8.27 6.37
CA PHE A 135 -2.90 -7.98 5.01
C PHE A 135 -1.69 -7.04 5.06
N ASN A 136 -1.74 -5.98 5.86
CA ASN A 136 -0.62 -5.07 6.05
C ASN A 136 0.59 -5.77 6.70
N VAL A 137 0.38 -6.62 7.71
CA VAL A 137 1.46 -7.41 8.33
C VAL A 137 2.16 -8.27 7.28
N PHE A 138 1.42 -9.03 6.47
CA PHE A 138 1.99 -9.89 5.44
C PHE A 138 2.67 -9.08 4.33
N ALA A 139 2.08 -7.95 3.93
CA ALA A 139 2.66 -7.04 2.95
C ALA A 139 4.00 -6.47 3.42
N THR A 140 4.06 -5.97 4.66
CA THR A 140 5.28 -5.37 5.25
C THR A 140 6.36 -6.44 5.47
N THR A 141 5.96 -7.64 5.89
CA THR A 141 6.90 -8.78 6.03
C THR A 141 7.50 -9.14 4.67
N GLY A 142 6.69 -9.22 3.61
CA GLY A 142 7.18 -9.48 2.26
C GLY A 142 8.12 -8.39 1.74
N ALA A 143 7.81 -7.12 2.04
CA ALA A 143 8.65 -5.99 1.67
C ALA A 143 10.02 -5.99 2.38
N LEU A 144 10.11 -6.56 3.59
CA LEU A 144 11.38 -6.76 4.29
C LEU A 144 12.14 -7.98 3.75
N LEU A 145 11.44 -9.10 3.53
CA LEU A 145 12.06 -10.35 3.06
C LEU A 145 12.59 -10.23 1.63
N GLY A 146 11.92 -9.44 0.77
CA GLY A 146 12.30 -9.26 -0.63
C GLY A 146 13.76 -8.83 -0.81
N PRO A 147 14.17 -7.65 -0.31
CA PRO A 147 15.55 -7.18 -0.42
C PRO A 147 16.57 -8.09 0.25
N LEU A 148 16.24 -8.71 1.39
CA LEU A 148 17.13 -9.67 2.06
C LEU A 148 17.41 -10.89 1.18
N LEU A 149 16.36 -11.49 0.60
CA LEU A 149 16.50 -12.60 -0.34
C LEU A 149 17.20 -12.16 -1.63
N GLY A 150 16.87 -10.95 -2.14
CA GLY A 150 17.54 -10.37 -3.30
C GLY A 150 19.05 -10.25 -3.08
N THR A 151 19.47 -9.69 -1.94
CA THR A 151 20.91 -9.59 -1.59
C THR A 151 21.57 -10.96 -1.54
N LEU A 152 20.92 -11.95 -0.90
CA LEU A 152 21.48 -13.31 -0.81
C LEU A 152 21.61 -13.98 -2.17
N LEU A 153 20.63 -13.79 -3.06
CA LEU A 153 20.67 -14.35 -4.41
C LEU A 153 21.74 -13.68 -5.27
N LEU A 154 21.95 -12.36 -5.12
CA LEU A 154 23.01 -11.63 -5.81
C LEU A 154 24.41 -12.08 -5.42
N LEU A 155 24.60 -12.62 -4.19
CA LEU A 155 25.89 -13.24 -3.80
C LEU A 155 26.18 -14.53 -4.57
N VAL A 156 25.14 -15.17 -5.13
CA VAL A 156 25.29 -16.40 -5.92
C VAL A 156 25.40 -16.08 -7.42
N ASP A 157 24.40 -15.42 -7.97
CA ASP A 157 24.34 -14.98 -9.37
C ASP A 157 23.23 -13.93 -9.54
N VAL A 158 23.49 -12.87 -10.32
CA VAL A 158 22.50 -11.83 -10.70
C VAL A 158 21.31 -12.49 -11.41
N ARG A 159 21.53 -13.49 -12.25
CA ARG A 159 20.46 -14.24 -12.94
C ARG A 159 19.56 -15.00 -11.97
N ALA A 160 20.10 -15.50 -10.86
CA ALA A 160 19.29 -16.18 -9.85
C ALA A 160 18.22 -15.26 -9.26
N ALA A 161 18.57 -14.01 -8.93
CA ALA A 161 17.60 -13.01 -8.46
C ALA A 161 16.56 -12.67 -9.55
N ALA A 162 17.01 -12.47 -10.79
CA ALA A 162 16.15 -12.11 -11.92
C ALA A 162 15.11 -13.20 -12.24
N VAL A 163 15.48 -14.49 -12.17
CA VAL A 163 14.57 -15.63 -12.45
C VAL A 163 13.69 -15.98 -11.25
N THR A 164 14.16 -15.75 -10.02
CA THR A 164 13.40 -16.08 -8.81
C THR A 164 12.14 -15.25 -8.68
N ALA A 165 12.17 -13.95 -9.00
CA ALA A 165 10.99 -13.09 -8.90
C ALA A 165 9.82 -13.56 -9.80
N PRO A 166 9.98 -13.76 -11.12
CA PRO A 166 8.92 -14.32 -11.96
C PRO A 166 8.52 -15.75 -11.54
N GLY A 167 9.45 -16.57 -11.03
CA GLY A 167 9.16 -17.89 -10.47
C GLY A 167 8.20 -17.82 -9.27
N VAL A 168 8.43 -16.90 -8.35
CA VAL A 168 7.51 -16.64 -7.22
C VAL A 168 6.11 -16.26 -7.74
N PHE A 169 6.02 -15.34 -8.70
CA PHE A 169 4.72 -14.94 -9.26
C PHE A 169 4.02 -16.09 -10.01
N ALA A 170 4.77 -16.95 -10.72
CA ALA A 170 4.22 -18.13 -11.38
C ALA A 170 3.60 -19.10 -10.38
N VAL A 171 4.32 -19.41 -9.29
CA VAL A 171 3.82 -20.27 -8.21
C VAL A 171 2.57 -19.68 -7.56
N LEU A 172 2.58 -18.37 -7.28
CA LEU A 172 1.41 -17.68 -6.71
C LEU A 172 0.22 -17.69 -7.68
N THR A 173 0.44 -17.48 -8.97
CA THR A 173 -0.61 -17.55 -10.00
C THR A 173 -1.24 -18.94 -10.05
N LEU A 174 -0.41 -19.99 -10.04
CA LEU A 174 -0.89 -21.37 -10.01
C LEU A 174 -1.67 -21.68 -8.73
N ALA A 175 -1.16 -21.27 -7.57
CA ALA A 175 -1.84 -21.46 -6.30
C ALA A 175 -3.22 -20.76 -6.27
N GLN A 176 -3.32 -19.54 -6.81
CA GLN A 176 -4.59 -18.81 -6.94
C GLN A 176 -5.54 -19.52 -7.89
N PHE A 177 -5.05 -19.98 -9.02
CA PHE A 177 -5.87 -20.69 -10.00
C PHE A 177 -6.48 -21.96 -9.42
N LEU A 178 -5.71 -22.75 -8.66
CA LEU A 178 -6.13 -24.02 -8.08
C LEU A 178 -6.98 -23.87 -6.82
N VAL A 179 -6.71 -22.88 -5.98
CA VAL A 179 -7.25 -22.84 -4.60
C VAL A 179 -8.26 -21.71 -4.39
N LEU A 180 -8.17 -20.59 -5.16
CA LEU A 180 -9.05 -19.46 -4.94
C LEU A 180 -10.45 -19.77 -5.48
N PRO A 181 -11.51 -19.82 -4.61
CA PRO A 181 -12.88 -20.11 -5.08
C PRO A 181 -13.39 -19.03 -6.04
N ALA A 182 -14.14 -19.46 -7.05
CA ALA A 182 -14.95 -18.55 -7.83
C ALA A 182 -16.09 -18.03 -6.95
N ARG A 183 -16.33 -16.72 -6.99
CA ARG A 183 -17.48 -16.09 -6.34
C ARG A 183 -18.26 -15.36 -7.41
N GLU A 184 -19.51 -15.71 -7.55
CA GLU A 184 -20.46 -14.98 -8.38
C GLU A 184 -20.87 -13.73 -7.59
N VAL A 185 -20.37 -12.58 -8.01
CA VAL A 185 -20.91 -11.29 -7.60
C VAL A 185 -21.71 -10.78 -8.78
N PRO A 186 -22.98 -10.38 -8.60
CA PRO A 186 -23.75 -9.80 -9.69
C PRO A 186 -22.98 -8.64 -10.29
N ALA A 187 -22.66 -8.74 -11.58
CA ALA A 187 -22.03 -7.64 -12.29
C ALA A 187 -22.96 -6.42 -12.27
N PRO A 188 -22.43 -5.19 -12.27
CA PRO A 188 -23.27 -4.00 -12.38
C PRO A 188 -24.06 -4.04 -13.69
N ASP A 189 -25.36 -3.74 -13.61
CA ASP A 189 -26.24 -3.67 -14.79
C ASP A 189 -25.96 -2.41 -15.64
N SER A 190 -25.24 -1.43 -15.09
CA SER A 190 -24.88 -0.16 -15.69
C SER A 190 -23.62 -0.25 -16.54
N GLY A 191 -23.45 0.65 -17.52
CA GLY A 191 -22.21 0.74 -18.32
C GLY A 191 -21.02 1.23 -17.50
N VAL A 192 -19.78 0.86 -17.89
CA VAL A 192 -18.54 1.25 -17.20
C VAL A 192 -18.45 2.77 -16.93
N LEU A 193 -18.82 3.57 -17.94
CA LEU A 193 -18.77 5.04 -17.82
C LEU A 193 -19.80 5.57 -16.82
N ALA A 194 -20.96 4.92 -16.72
CA ALA A 194 -21.99 5.26 -15.73
C ALA A 194 -21.52 4.92 -14.32
N ASP A 195 -20.86 3.78 -14.12
CA ASP A 195 -20.26 3.38 -12.84
C ASP A 195 -19.18 4.37 -12.41
N TRP A 196 -18.29 4.74 -13.33
CA TRP A 196 -17.25 5.74 -13.05
C TRP A 196 -17.84 7.11 -12.67
N ARG A 197 -18.92 7.51 -13.39
CA ARG A 197 -19.64 8.76 -13.07
C ARG A 197 -20.34 8.67 -11.72
N GLU A 198 -20.92 7.52 -11.37
CA GLU A 198 -21.53 7.29 -10.07
C GLU A 198 -20.50 7.41 -8.94
N VAL A 199 -19.36 6.72 -9.05
CA VAL A 199 -18.30 6.72 -8.03
C VAL A 199 -17.62 8.10 -7.95
N ALA A 200 -17.30 8.71 -9.10
CA ALA A 200 -16.73 10.06 -9.16
C ALA A 200 -17.73 11.16 -8.78
N GLY A 201 -19.02 10.91 -8.90
CA GLY A 201 -20.09 11.80 -8.45
C GLY A 201 -20.40 11.68 -6.95
N ASN A 202 -19.89 10.66 -6.26
CA ASN A 202 -20.14 10.46 -4.84
C ASN A 202 -19.35 11.45 -4.00
N ARG A 203 -19.97 12.60 -3.70
CA ARG A 203 -19.34 13.70 -2.95
C ARG A 203 -18.81 13.26 -1.59
N ARG A 204 -19.50 12.35 -0.89
CA ARG A 204 -19.06 11.84 0.43
C ARG A 204 -17.74 11.06 0.29
N PHE A 205 -17.66 10.21 -0.71
CA PHE A 205 -16.47 9.44 -1.02
C PHE A 205 -15.30 10.32 -1.49
N LEU A 206 -15.56 11.30 -2.37
CA LEU A 206 -14.53 12.24 -2.84
C LEU A 206 -13.97 13.08 -1.69
N LEU A 207 -14.84 13.63 -0.83
CA LEU A 207 -14.40 14.39 0.35
C LEU A 207 -13.56 13.52 1.29
N PHE A 208 -13.95 12.27 1.50
CA PHE A 208 -13.15 11.32 2.27
C PHE A 208 -11.80 11.04 1.60
N SER A 209 -11.79 10.74 0.29
CA SER A 209 -10.55 10.48 -0.46
C SER A 209 -9.59 11.66 -0.44
N LEU A 210 -10.11 12.89 -0.56
CA LEU A 210 -9.32 14.13 -0.44
C LEU A 210 -8.80 14.34 0.98
N ALA A 211 -9.59 14.05 2.02
CA ALA A 211 -9.13 14.12 3.40
C ALA A 211 -8.01 13.11 3.70
N MET A 212 -7.94 12.02 2.94
CA MET A 212 -6.89 10.99 3.06
C MET A 212 -5.59 11.31 2.30
N VAL A 213 -5.52 12.42 1.57
CA VAL A 213 -4.30 12.87 0.83
C VAL A 213 -3.08 12.89 1.75
N GLY A 214 -3.25 13.37 2.99
CA GLY A 214 -2.17 13.40 3.98
C GLY A 214 -1.62 12.03 4.34
N MET A 215 -2.44 10.97 4.38
CA MET A 215 -1.97 9.63 4.71
C MET A 215 -0.87 9.18 3.74
N TYR A 216 -1.15 9.24 2.44
CA TYR A 216 -0.21 8.78 1.41
C TYR A 216 0.96 9.74 1.19
N GLY A 217 0.71 11.05 1.30
CA GLY A 217 1.76 12.07 1.26
C GLY A 217 2.79 11.90 2.37
N LEU A 218 2.33 11.60 3.61
CA LEU A 218 3.20 11.38 4.77
C LEU A 218 3.88 10.02 4.73
N GLU A 219 3.16 8.95 4.36
CA GLU A 219 3.73 7.61 4.25
C GLU A 219 4.91 7.58 3.25
N ASN A 220 4.82 8.35 2.19
CA ASN A 220 5.88 8.45 1.17
C ASN A 220 7.16 9.10 1.72
N GLN A 221 7.09 9.84 2.84
CA GLN A 221 8.27 10.43 3.48
C GLN A 221 9.16 9.40 4.18
N LEU A 222 8.69 8.17 4.37
CA LEU A 222 9.55 7.03 4.74
C LEU A 222 10.63 6.75 3.70
N TYR A 223 10.40 7.16 2.44
CA TYR A 223 11.33 6.93 1.32
C TYR A 223 12.06 8.19 0.86
N LEU A 224 11.64 9.38 1.29
CA LEU A 224 12.22 10.65 0.84
C LEU A 224 12.89 11.42 1.99
N LEU A 225 12.12 11.94 2.94
CA LEU A 225 12.60 12.86 3.98
C LEU A 225 13.30 12.13 5.13
N LEU A 226 12.70 11.06 5.66
CA LEU A 226 13.24 10.36 6.83
C LEU A 226 14.57 9.63 6.57
N PRO A 227 14.83 8.98 5.42
CA PRO A 227 16.14 8.43 5.09
C PRO A 227 17.24 9.49 5.09
N ARG A 228 17.00 10.66 4.49
CA ARG A 228 17.94 11.79 4.48
C ARG A 228 18.17 12.33 5.90
N ALA A 229 17.11 12.45 6.70
CA ALA A 229 17.21 12.85 8.09
C ALA A 229 18.05 11.86 8.91
N ALA A 230 17.87 10.55 8.70
CA ALA A 230 18.59 9.51 9.42
C ALA A 230 20.09 9.51 9.10
N THR A 231 20.44 9.56 7.82
CA THR A 231 21.85 9.61 7.38
C THR A 231 22.52 10.91 7.78
N GLY A 232 21.85 12.05 7.64
CA GLY A 232 22.37 13.36 8.03
C GLY A 232 22.58 13.49 9.57
N ALA A 233 21.63 12.99 10.36
CA ALA A 233 21.70 13.05 11.81
C ALA A 233 22.77 12.13 12.41
N SER A 234 22.94 10.92 11.86
CA SER A 234 23.82 9.89 12.40
C SER A 234 25.21 9.80 11.75
N GLY A 235 25.34 10.26 10.49
CA GLY A 235 26.51 10.02 9.64
C GLY A 235 26.68 8.56 9.21
N TRP A 236 25.67 7.69 9.49
CA TRP A 236 25.75 6.26 9.25
C TRP A 236 24.75 5.82 8.17
N GLY A 237 25.24 5.23 7.07
CA GLY A 237 24.40 4.77 5.96
C GLY A 237 23.42 3.64 6.33
N GLY A 238 23.77 2.78 7.29
CA GLY A 238 22.91 1.71 7.81
C GLY A 238 21.69 2.21 8.60
N SER A 239 21.64 3.48 8.96
CA SER A 239 20.51 4.10 9.68
C SER A 239 19.18 3.99 8.93
N VAL A 240 19.20 4.01 7.60
CA VAL A 240 18.01 3.83 6.76
C VAL A 240 17.43 2.42 6.93
N GLY A 241 18.30 1.40 6.91
CA GLY A 241 17.87 0.01 7.17
C GLY A 241 17.24 -0.15 8.55
N LEU A 242 17.78 0.55 9.56
CA LEU A 242 17.24 0.52 10.92
C LEU A 242 15.83 1.15 11.00
N LEU A 243 15.54 2.23 10.24
CA LEU A 243 14.21 2.83 10.16
C LEU A 243 13.17 1.81 9.66
N PHE A 244 13.47 1.12 8.57
CA PHE A 244 12.56 0.13 7.99
C PHE A 244 12.43 -1.10 8.88
N LEU A 245 13.52 -1.58 9.47
CA LEU A 245 13.50 -2.71 10.39
C LEU A 245 12.64 -2.40 11.61
N ALA A 246 12.85 -1.26 12.26
CA ALA A 246 12.08 -0.85 13.43
C ALA A 246 10.58 -0.74 13.12
N GLY A 247 10.20 -0.14 11.98
CA GLY A 247 8.82 -0.05 11.52
C GLY A 247 8.21 -1.41 11.23
N THR A 248 8.96 -2.32 10.60
CA THR A 248 8.50 -3.69 10.31
C THR A 248 8.29 -4.49 11.59
N VAL A 249 9.23 -4.44 12.52
CA VAL A 249 9.11 -5.12 13.82
C VAL A 249 7.92 -4.58 14.60
N ALA A 250 7.73 -3.26 14.65
CA ALA A 250 6.58 -2.65 15.28
C ALA A 250 5.26 -3.10 14.64
N ASN A 251 5.20 -3.16 13.32
CA ASN A 251 4.02 -3.64 12.58
C ASN A 251 3.71 -5.11 12.92
N LEU A 252 4.72 -6.00 12.88
CA LEU A 252 4.56 -7.42 13.21
C LEU A 252 4.03 -7.64 14.63
N LEU A 253 4.55 -6.89 15.59
CA LEU A 253 4.22 -7.07 17.01
C LEU A 253 2.88 -6.43 17.40
N PHE A 254 2.55 -5.27 16.85
CA PHE A 254 1.48 -4.42 17.38
C PHE A 254 0.28 -4.25 16.44
N GLN A 255 0.41 -4.41 15.13
CA GLN A 255 -0.67 -4.12 14.17
C GLN A 255 -2.00 -4.75 14.57
N LEU A 256 -2.01 -6.06 14.80
CA LEU A 256 -3.26 -6.78 15.08
C LEU A 256 -3.84 -6.46 16.47
N ARG A 257 -2.95 -6.23 17.47
CA ARG A 257 -3.37 -5.83 18.81
C ARG A 257 -4.03 -4.46 18.80
N ILE A 258 -3.41 -3.49 18.11
CA ILE A 258 -3.94 -2.14 17.96
C ILE A 258 -5.30 -2.18 17.27
N THR A 259 -5.40 -2.83 16.11
CA THR A 259 -6.64 -2.90 15.34
C THR A 259 -7.79 -3.50 16.16
N ARG A 260 -7.56 -4.61 16.88
CA ARG A 260 -8.58 -5.23 17.73
C ARG A 260 -9.01 -4.35 18.90
N ALA A 261 -8.03 -3.72 19.58
CA ALA A 261 -8.31 -2.84 20.71
C ALA A 261 -9.13 -1.60 20.28
N LEU A 262 -8.83 -1.05 19.11
CA LEU A 262 -9.50 0.13 18.57
C LEU A 262 -10.88 -0.21 18.01
N LYS A 263 -11.05 -1.35 17.34
CA LYS A 263 -12.35 -1.82 16.84
C LYS A 263 -13.40 -1.91 17.95
N ALA A 264 -12.99 -2.30 19.16
CA ALA A 264 -13.87 -2.41 20.33
C ALA A 264 -14.23 -1.06 20.97
N ARG A 265 -13.56 0.03 20.65
CA ARG A 265 -13.59 1.28 21.43
C ARG A 265 -14.11 2.52 20.73
N GLY A 266 -14.68 2.44 19.54
CA GLY A 266 -15.21 3.66 18.92
C GLY A 266 -15.44 3.63 17.43
N SER A 267 -15.74 4.80 16.89
CA SER A 267 -16.04 4.97 15.47
C SER A 267 -14.78 4.93 14.60
N ARG A 268 -14.91 4.35 13.42
CA ARG A 268 -13.83 4.22 12.43
C ARG A 268 -13.18 5.56 12.07
N GLY A 269 -14.01 6.58 11.80
CA GLY A 269 -13.51 7.92 11.44
C GLY A 269 -12.68 8.57 12.55
N ARG A 270 -13.01 8.33 13.82
CA ARG A 270 -12.20 8.82 14.95
C ARG A 270 -10.80 8.23 14.92
N TRP A 271 -10.67 6.92 14.68
CA TRP A 271 -9.36 6.27 14.63
C TRP A 271 -8.56 6.66 13.41
N ILE A 272 -9.22 6.87 12.25
CA ILE A 272 -8.56 7.40 11.06
C ILE A 272 -7.99 8.79 11.36
N ALA A 273 -8.79 9.70 11.93
CA ALA A 273 -8.32 11.04 12.30
C ALA A 273 -7.18 10.99 13.32
N THR A 274 -7.28 10.14 14.35
CA THR A 274 -6.20 9.95 15.33
C THR A 274 -4.93 9.44 14.67
N GLY A 275 -5.02 8.45 13.79
CA GLY A 275 -3.87 7.91 13.07
C GLY A 275 -3.17 8.98 12.22
N LEU A 276 -3.93 9.78 11.47
CA LEU A 276 -3.39 10.90 10.68
C LEU A 276 -2.70 11.96 11.55
N GLY A 277 -3.30 12.29 12.70
CA GLY A 277 -2.69 13.20 13.67
C GLY A 277 -1.36 12.65 14.21
N VAL A 278 -1.31 11.35 14.58
CA VAL A 278 -0.07 10.69 15.03
C VAL A 278 0.98 10.66 13.92
N MET A 279 0.58 10.41 12.66
CA MET A 279 1.50 10.49 11.52
C MET A 279 2.13 11.88 11.39
N GLY A 280 1.32 12.93 11.47
CA GLY A 280 1.81 14.32 11.42
C GLY A 280 2.74 14.64 12.58
N LEU A 281 2.35 14.31 13.82
CA LEU A 281 3.16 14.50 15.02
C LEU A 281 4.48 13.73 14.97
N GLY A 282 4.57 12.65 14.18
CA GLY A 282 5.80 11.91 13.93
C GLY A 282 6.93 12.74 13.32
N PHE A 283 6.62 13.91 12.72
CA PHE A 283 7.63 14.79 12.15
C PHE A 283 8.18 15.82 13.15
N LEU A 284 7.61 15.94 14.36
CA LEU A 284 8.16 16.81 15.41
C LEU A 284 9.53 16.35 15.93
N PRO A 285 9.75 15.07 16.31
CA PRO A 285 11.06 14.67 16.82
C PRO A 285 12.21 14.86 15.83
N PRO A 286 12.14 14.46 14.54
CA PRO A 286 13.22 14.73 13.59
C PRO A 286 13.40 16.22 13.30
N MET A 287 12.36 17.04 13.38
CA MET A 287 12.46 18.50 13.23
C MET A 287 13.41 19.13 14.28
N LEU A 288 13.47 18.58 15.51
CA LEU A 288 14.33 19.08 16.57
C LEU A 288 15.83 18.92 16.27
N VAL A 289 16.19 17.98 15.42
CA VAL A 289 17.60 17.70 15.05
C VAL A 289 17.93 18.15 13.61
N ALA A 290 16.97 18.72 12.88
CA ALA A 290 17.13 19.10 11.49
C ALA A 290 18.19 20.17 11.22
N GLY A 291 18.47 21.05 12.20
CA GLY A 291 19.48 22.11 12.11
C GLY A 291 20.86 21.73 12.65
N ALA A 292 21.07 20.48 13.02
CA ALA A 292 22.31 20.05 13.63
C ALA A 292 23.45 19.96 12.60
N THR A 293 24.53 20.66 12.82
CA THR A 293 25.69 20.75 11.91
C THR A 293 26.67 19.58 12.02
N THR A 294 26.61 18.81 13.14
CA THR A 294 27.49 17.66 13.36
C THR A 294 26.70 16.38 13.46
N ALA A 295 27.14 15.33 12.77
CA ALA A 295 26.54 14.00 12.89
C ALA A 295 26.88 13.37 14.25
N HIS A 296 25.89 12.78 14.91
CA HIS A 296 26.08 12.05 16.16
C HIS A 296 25.07 10.90 16.30
N PRO A 297 25.48 9.67 16.66
CA PRO A 297 24.57 8.51 16.72
C PRO A 297 23.31 8.73 17.55
N LEU A 298 23.37 9.45 18.67
CA LEU A 298 22.19 9.73 19.51
C LEU A 298 21.13 10.60 18.81
N ARG A 299 21.51 11.37 17.78
CA ARG A 299 20.55 12.17 16.98
C ARG A 299 19.69 11.32 16.06
N LEU A 300 20.03 10.04 15.90
CA LEU A 300 19.16 9.07 15.22
C LEU A 300 17.91 8.76 16.04
N LEU A 301 17.95 8.86 17.38
CA LEU A 301 16.80 8.53 18.23
C LEU A 301 15.56 9.38 17.93
N PRO A 302 15.60 10.72 17.79
CA PRO A 302 14.45 11.50 17.36
C PRO A 302 13.91 11.08 15.98
N VAL A 303 14.78 10.75 15.03
CA VAL A 303 14.37 10.32 13.69
C VAL A 303 13.69 8.95 13.73
N LEU A 304 14.23 8.00 14.50
CA LEU A 304 13.61 6.68 14.75
C LEU A 304 12.26 6.84 15.46
N THR A 305 12.16 7.71 16.45
CA THR A 305 10.91 8.00 17.15
C THR A 305 9.87 8.54 16.16
N GLY A 306 10.25 9.47 15.30
CA GLY A 306 9.39 10.00 14.25
C GLY A 306 8.91 8.93 13.28
N ALA A 307 9.81 8.07 12.81
CA ALA A 307 9.46 6.95 11.93
C ALA A 307 8.50 5.96 12.62
N LEU A 308 8.73 5.63 13.89
CA LEU A 308 7.85 4.75 14.65
C LEU A 308 6.46 5.36 14.88
N LEU A 309 6.37 6.67 15.16
CA LEU A 309 5.09 7.39 15.24
C LEU A 309 4.35 7.38 13.89
N LEU A 310 5.08 7.57 12.78
CA LEU A 310 4.50 7.49 11.45
C LEU A 310 3.92 6.08 11.19
N HIS A 311 4.69 5.02 11.46
CA HIS A 311 4.22 3.64 11.35
C HIS A 311 3.03 3.36 12.28
N LEU A 312 3.07 3.86 13.52
CA LEU A 312 1.96 3.73 14.47
C LEU A 312 0.69 4.40 13.92
N GLY A 313 0.80 5.60 13.37
CA GLY A 313 -0.32 6.29 12.73
C GLY A 313 -0.92 5.50 11.57
N VAL A 314 -0.08 4.91 10.70
CA VAL A 314 -0.52 4.01 9.62
C VAL A 314 -1.22 2.77 10.19
N MET A 315 -0.66 2.12 11.23
CA MET A 315 -1.26 0.96 11.88
C MET A 315 -2.64 1.27 12.48
N ILE A 316 -2.84 2.49 12.97
CA ILE A 316 -4.12 2.96 13.50
C ILE A 316 -5.12 3.23 12.37
N ALA A 317 -4.73 3.96 11.32
CA ALA A 317 -5.65 4.46 10.30
C ALA A 317 -5.97 3.43 9.21
N SER A 318 -4.95 2.79 8.62
CA SER A 318 -5.06 2.04 7.37
C SER A 318 -6.12 0.91 7.38
N PRO A 319 -6.26 0.07 8.43
CA PRO A 319 -7.27 -0.98 8.43
C PRO A 319 -8.70 -0.46 8.38
N PHE A 320 -8.96 0.67 9.05
CA PHE A 320 -10.29 1.29 9.07
C PHE A 320 -10.59 2.06 7.78
N VAL A 321 -9.57 2.65 7.14
CA VAL A 321 -9.71 3.24 5.81
C VAL A 321 -10.14 2.17 4.81
N MET A 322 -9.46 1.02 4.77
CA MET A 322 -9.79 -0.08 3.87
C MET A 322 -11.16 -0.68 4.17
N GLU A 323 -11.55 -0.76 5.43
CA GLU A 323 -12.88 -1.21 5.83
C GLU A 323 -14.00 -0.24 5.40
N LEU A 324 -13.70 1.08 5.38
CA LEU A 324 -14.70 2.11 5.14
C LEU A 324 -15.01 2.33 3.65
N ILE A 325 -14.04 2.12 2.77
CA ILE A 325 -14.17 2.37 1.33
C ILE A 325 -15.39 1.66 0.71
N PRO A 326 -15.63 0.36 0.92
CA PRO A 326 -16.81 -0.31 0.36
C PRO A 326 -18.14 0.24 0.85
N ALA A 327 -18.15 0.82 2.06
CA ALA A 327 -19.38 1.33 2.68
C ALA A 327 -19.91 2.64 2.07
N PHE A 328 -19.18 3.26 1.14
CA PHE A 328 -19.64 4.47 0.44
C PHE A 328 -20.60 4.18 -0.71
N GLY A 329 -20.70 2.95 -1.19
CA GLY A 329 -21.51 2.61 -2.35
C GLY A 329 -22.06 1.20 -2.34
N ARG A 330 -22.52 0.75 -3.51
CA ARG A 330 -23.06 -0.59 -3.71
C ARG A 330 -21.93 -1.64 -3.69
N ASP A 331 -22.22 -2.83 -3.17
CA ASP A 331 -21.26 -3.93 -3.13
C ASP A 331 -20.74 -4.32 -4.52
N SER A 332 -21.58 -4.14 -5.56
CA SER A 332 -21.23 -4.39 -6.98
C SER A 332 -20.19 -3.41 -7.54
N LEU A 333 -19.87 -2.29 -6.87
CA LEU A 333 -18.88 -1.30 -7.29
C LEU A 333 -17.68 -1.21 -6.35
N THR A 334 -17.50 -2.17 -5.44
CA THR A 334 -16.42 -2.18 -4.45
C THR A 334 -15.04 -2.04 -5.09
N GLY A 335 -14.77 -2.73 -6.19
CA GLY A 335 -13.51 -2.64 -6.93
C GLY A 335 -13.28 -1.26 -7.53
N THR A 336 -14.32 -0.67 -8.12
CA THR A 336 -14.27 0.68 -8.69
C THR A 336 -13.99 1.73 -7.61
N PHE A 337 -14.60 1.62 -6.42
CA PHE A 337 -14.28 2.48 -5.27
C PHE A 337 -12.83 2.35 -4.82
N TYR A 338 -12.29 1.14 -4.67
CA TYR A 338 -10.87 0.95 -4.37
C TYR A 338 -9.97 1.48 -5.50
N GLY A 339 -10.35 1.25 -6.76
CA GLY A 339 -9.60 1.73 -7.92
C GLY A 339 -9.48 3.25 -7.94
N LEU A 340 -10.59 3.99 -7.78
CA LEU A 340 -10.57 5.45 -7.72
C LEU A 340 -9.82 5.97 -6.49
N PHE A 341 -10.01 5.34 -5.31
CA PHE A 341 -9.28 5.71 -4.11
C PHE A 341 -7.76 5.61 -4.31
N TYR A 342 -7.26 4.53 -4.90
CA TYR A 342 -5.84 4.36 -5.18
C TYR A 342 -5.31 5.31 -6.26
N ALA A 343 -6.12 5.60 -7.29
CA ALA A 343 -5.74 6.60 -8.30
C ALA A 343 -5.54 7.99 -7.65
N VAL A 344 -6.50 8.42 -6.82
CA VAL A 344 -6.40 9.67 -6.05
C VAL A 344 -5.21 9.65 -5.10
N SER A 345 -5.00 8.54 -4.39
CA SER A 345 -3.88 8.36 -3.46
C SER A 345 -2.52 8.41 -4.16
N GLY A 346 -2.41 7.86 -5.37
CA GLY A 346 -1.20 7.93 -6.18
C GLY A 346 -0.85 9.36 -6.59
N VAL A 347 -1.84 10.13 -7.04
CA VAL A 347 -1.67 11.55 -7.36
C VAL A 347 -1.28 12.34 -6.10
N ALA A 348 -1.94 12.06 -4.98
CA ALA A 348 -1.65 12.69 -3.69
C ALA A 348 -0.22 12.41 -3.21
N ALA A 349 0.24 11.15 -3.33
CA ALA A 349 1.60 10.77 -2.98
C ALA A 349 2.64 11.49 -3.85
N ALA A 350 2.40 11.57 -5.16
CA ALA A 350 3.29 12.27 -6.08
C ALA A 350 3.35 13.78 -5.80
N ALA A 351 2.19 14.44 -5.66
CA ALA A 351 2.10 15.85 -5.34
C ALA A 351 2.70 16.18 -3.97
N GLY A 352 2.44 15.33 -2.96
CA GLY A 352 3.02 15.46 -1.63
C GLY A 352 4.54 15.35 -1.64
N SER A 353 5.09 14.37 -2.39
CA SER A 353 6.54 14.21 -2.53
C SER A 353 7.17 15.40 -3.23
N ALA A 354 6.54 15.92 -4.31
CA ALA A 354 7.02 17.11 -5.00
C ALA A 354 7.02 18.36 -4.10
N ALA A 355 5.94 18.57 -3.34
CA ALA A 355 5.82 19.69 -2.40
C ALA A 355 6.86 19.62 -1.27
N ILE A 356 7.08 18.42 -0.69
CA ILE A 356 8.08 18.22 0.34
C ILE A 356 9.49 18.36 -0.25
N GLY A 357 9.76 17.80 -1.44
CA GLY A 357 11.02 17.98 -2.16
C GLY A 357 11.35 19.46 -2.37
N TRP A 358 10.38 20.24 -2.88
CA TRP A 358 10.53 21.70 -3.02
C TRP A 358 10.81 22.39 -1.68
N SER A 359 10.12 21.99 -0.60
CA SER A 359 10.38 22.55 0.73
C SER A 359 11.80 22.21 1.25
N MET A 360 12.35 21.04 0.87
CA MET A 360 13.73 20.66 1.18
C MET A 360 14.75 21.52 0.43
N ASP A 361 14.51 21.78 -0.85
CA ASP A 361 15.37 22.67 -1.65
C ASP A 361 15.31 24.09 -1.09
N THR A 362 14.12 24.60 -0.76
CA THR A 362 13.93 25.91 -0.11
C THR A 362 14.66 25.98 1.24
N ALA A 363 14.59 24.92 2.05
CA ALA A 363 15.31 24.84 3.31
C ALA A 363 16.82 24.90 3.12
N GLY A 364 17.35 24.27 2.08
CA GLY A 364 18.77 24.33 1.71
C GLY A 364 19.24 25.74 1.34
N HIS A 365 18.40 26.51 0.63
CA HIS A 365 18.73 27.87 0.23
C HIS A 365 18.52 28.92 1.35
N THR A 366 17.53 28.72 2.21
CA THR A 366 17.16 29.71 3.23
C THR A 366 17.69 29.41 4.63
N GLY A 367 18.23 28.21 4.87
CA GLY A 367 18.64 27.73 6.19
C GLY A 367 17.48 27.31 7.10
N LEU A 368 16.23 27.34 6.61
CA LEU A 368 15.04 26.94 7.37
C LEU A 368 14.88 25.40 7.41
N THR A 369 15.80 24.72 8.04
CA THR A 369 15.89 23.25 8.06
C THR A 369 14.66 22.54 8.65
N TRP A 370 13.85 23.24 9.44
CA TRP A 370 12.60 22.74 10.00
C TRP A 370 11.45 22.69 8.98
N LEU A 371 11.53 23.42 7.85
CA LEU A 371 10.42 23.66 6.91
C LEU A 371 9.79 22.36 6.36
N PRO A 372 10.57 21.37 5.85
CA PRO A 372 9.96 20.11 5.32
C PRO A 372 9.19 19.35 6.39
N TYR A 373 9.68 19.32 7.61
CA TYR A 373 9.03 18.65 8.74
C TYR A 373 7.76 19.37 9.17
N GLY A 374 7.81 20.72 9.20
CA GLY A 374 6.66 21.57 9.47
C GLY A 374 5.54 21.39 8.44
N CYS A 375 5.87 21.29 7.14
CA CYS A 375 4.92 20.97 6.08
C CYS A 375 4.28 19.60 6.28
N CYS A 376 5.05 18.57 6.65
CA CYS A 376 4.53 17.24 6.97
C CYS A 376 3.60 17.26 8.18
N LEU A 377 3.99 17.94 9.26
CA LEU A 377 3.15 18.12 10.45
C LEU A 377 1.82 18.79 10.08
N ALA A 378 1.87 19.91 9.35
CA ALA A 378 0.67 20.64 8.92
C ALA A 378 -0.24 19.76 8.07
N LEU A 379 0.31 19.02 7.09
CA LEU A 379 -0.44 18.10 6.23
C LEU A 379 -1.16 17.03 7.06
N GLY A 380 -0.48 16.43 8.05
CA GLY A 380 -1.09 15.43 8.94
C GLY A 380 -2.21 15.99 9.79
N LEU A 381 -2.02 17.17 10.40
CA LEU A 381 -3.03 17.81 11.24
C LEU A 381 -4.23 18.29 10.42
N VAL A 382 -4.02 18.87 9.24
CA VAL A 382 -5.10 19.28 8.33
C VAL A 382 -5.92 18.07 7.89
N SER A 383 -5.28 16.97 7.48
CA SER A 383 -5.99 15.75 7.10
C SER A 383 -6.73 15.13 8.29
N ALA A 384 -6.13 15.09 9.47
CA ALA A 384 -6.80 14.63 10.70
C ALA A 384 -8.02 15.49 11.03
N GLY A 385 -7.90 16.81 10.95
CA GLY A 385 -8.98 17.76 11.16
C GLY A 385 -10.11 17.59 10.12
N ALA A 386 -9.76 17.40 8.85
CA ALA A 386 -10.71 17.14 7.77
C ALA A 386 -11.52 15.86 8.03
N VAL A 387 -10.87 14.74 8.36
CA VAL A 387 -11.56 13.48 8.68
C VAL A 387 -12.43 13.63 9.93
N ALA A 388 -11.92 14.26 10.99
CA ALA A 388 -12.71 14.53 12.20
C ALA A 388 -13.94 15.39 11.92
N HIS A 389 -13.82 16.39 11.06
CA HIS A 389 -14.94 17.23 10.62
C HIS A 389 -15.99 16.43 9.84
N LEU A 390 -15.56 15.59 8.86
CA LEU A 390 -16.45 14.71 8.10
C LEU A 390 -17.19 13.73 9.03
N GLN A 391 -16.48 13.19 10.04
CA GLN A 391 -17.07 12.32 11.05
C GLN A 391 -18.16 13.04 11.87
N ARG A 392 -17.86 14.26 12.36
CA ARG A 392 -18.83 15.06 13.13
C ARG A 392 -20.06 15.45 12.31
N ARG A 393 -19.90 15.66 11.00
CA ARG A 393 -20.98 15.97 10.05
C ARG A 393 -21.78 14.76 9.61
N GLY A 394 -21.46 13.54 10.07
CA GLY A 394 -22.15 12.31 9.64
C GLY A 394 -21.96 11.98 8.15
N VAL A 395 -20.90 12.51 7.52
CA VAL A 395 -20.59 12.24 6.11
C VAL A 395 -20.02 10.85 5.92
N LEU A 396 -19.26 10.36 6.91
CA LEU A 396 -18.68 9.03 6.86
C LEU A 396 -19.75 7.98 7.14
N PRO A 397 -19.75 6.85 6.40
CA PRO A 397 -20.70 5.76 6.64
C PRO A 397 -20.59 5.27 8.09
N VAL A 398 -21.72 5.18 8.75
CA VAL A 398 -21.82 4.47 10.03
C VAL A 398 -21.77 2.98 9.65
N GLY A 399 -20.86 2.20 10.25
CA GLY A 399 -20.82 0.76 9.99
C GLY A 399 -22.19 0.17 10.26
N GLN A 400 -22.68 -0.63 9.32
CA GLN A 400 -23.92 -1.36 9.52
C GLN A 400 -23.80 -2.13 10.84
N ALA A 401 -24.69 -1.79 11.79
CA ALA A 401 -24.97 -2.68 12.89
C ALA A 401 -25.44 -4.01 12.27
N PRO A 402 -25.12 -5.18 12.85
CA PRO A 402 -25.65 -6.45 12.35
C PRO A 402 -27.15 -6.29 12.19
N ASP A 403 -27.66 -6.60 11.01
CA ASP A 403 -29.11 -6.63 10.78
C ASP A 403 -29.67 -7.74 11.69
N PRO A 404 -30.42 -7.42 12.73
CA PRO A 404 -30.96 -8.42 13.64
C PRO A 404 -31.96 -9.34 12.94
N THR A 405 -32.36 -9.02 11.68
CA THR A 405 -33.28 -9.79 10.88
C THR A 405 -32.58 -10.65 9.80
N ALA A 406 -31.26 -10.56 9.67
CA ALA A 406 -30.53 -11.38 8.72
C ALA A 406 -30.67 -12.87 9.13
N PRO A 407 -31.18 -13.75 8.24
CA PRO A 407 -31.30 -15.15 8.57
C PRO A 407 -29.93 -15.73 8.93
N ALA A 408 -29.84 -16.40 10.08
CA ALA A 408 -28.64 -17.12 10.49
C ALA A 408 -28.21 -18.03 9.33
N LEU A 409 -26.94 -17.91 8.93
CA LEU A 409 -26.36 -18.80 7.94
C LEU A 409 -26.65 -20.25 8.36
N PRO A 410 -27.20 -21.09 7.50
CA PRO A 410 -27.50 -22.47 7.85
C PRO A 410 -26.23 -23.15 8.38
N ASP A 411 -26.35 -23.77 9.55
CA ASP A 411 -25.28 -24.58 10.14
C ASP A 411 -24.79 -25.58 9.09
N ARG A 412 -23.50 -25.53 8.78
CA ARG A 412 -22.90 -26.53 7.91
C ARG A 412 -23.10 -27.90 8.54
N PRO A 413 -23.64 -28.89 7.81
CA PRO A 413 -23.75 -30.22 8.36
C PRO A 413 -22.37 -30.69 8.83
N ARG A 414 -22.30 -31.10 10.07
CA ARG A 414 -21.12 -31.79 10.63
C ARG A 414 -20.89 -33.01 9.76
N SER A 415 -19.77 -33.06 9.06
CA SER A 415 -19.34 -34.28 8.38
C SER A 415 -19.24 -35.38 9.44
N GLU A 416 -20.18 -36.28 9.41
CA GLU A 416 -20.08 -37.54 10.16
C GLU A 416 -18.86 -38.29 9.61
N THR A 417 -17.91 -38.45 10.47
CA THR A 417 -16.77 -39.36 10.30
C THR A 417 -17.26 -40.79 10.22
N ARG A 418 -17.06 -41.43 9.11
CA ARG A 418 -16.85 -42.87 9.00
C ARG A 418 -15.51 -43.16 8.36
#